data_2b05990aec18b7be15328e9e3301d451
#
_entry.id   2b05990aec18b7be15328e9e3301d451
#
_cell.length_a   1.000
_cell.length_b   1.000
_cell.length_c   1.000
_cell.angle_alpha   90.00
_cell.angle_beta   90.00
_cell.angle_gamma   90.00
#
_symmetry.space_group_name_H-M   'P 1'
#
loop_
_entity.id
_entity.type
_entity.pdbx_description
1 polymer ?
#
loop_
_entity_poly.entity_id
_entity_poly.type
_entity_poly.pdbx_seq_one_letter_code
_entity_poly.pdbx_strand_id
1 'polypeptide(L)'
;MEFIVAGDFHTDALALKYVVDQYGSNPAYQIILLGDFFDSFTHQGDVKQMAAVLSELGRQPLTNLQLVIGNHDDYFIHVIKRDDFYLQSWLAVGGQYTLRQLGYQQSVHQVSNVAAFLEHLYPDLLQFLASGVYIYDTPNLLAVHAGLDWSLSDPLQTDPDYATWVRDEYFYEPNHFAHPNTLGKTIVSGHTPVQTLTNQWSADPVFLVNNNVQGDVPRWLIDGGSNSGAPSGRVNIVHFSETGQFIRTEFI
;
A
#
# COMPACT_ATOMS: atom_id res chain seq x y z
N MET A 1 10.02 15.22 14.02
CA MET A 1 9.70 13.86 13.49
C MET A 1 9.61 13.93 11.98
N GLU A 2 10.01 12.89 11.25
CA GLU A 2 9.91 12.82 9.80
C GLU A 2 9.09 11.57 9.45
N PHE A 3 8.16 11.68 8.50
CA PHE A 3 7.40 10.55 7.99
C PHE A 3 8.16 9.90 6.83
N ILE A 4 8.31 8.59 6.86
CA ILE A 4 8.87 7.76 5.80
C ILE A 4 7.72 6.95 5.23
N VAL A 5 7.29 7.25 4.01
CA VAL A 5 6.14 6.59 3.38
C VAL A 5 6.61 5.76 2.20
N ALA A 6 6.27 4.47 2.18
CA ALA A 6 6.58 3.54 1.10
C ALA A 6 5.44 2.51 0.94
N GLY A 7 5.23 2.00 -0.25
CA GLY A 7 4.20 1.00 -0.54
C GLY A 7 4.33 0.39 -1.91
N ASP A 8 3.34 -0.43 -2.29
CA ASP A 8 3.28 -1.08 -3.60
C ASP A 8 4.56 -1.90 -3.86
N PHE A 9 4.94 -2.71 -2.86
CA PHE A 9 6.18 -3.48 -2.89
C PHE A 9 6.13 -4.63 -3.89
N HIS A 10 4.96 -5.25 -4.08
CA HIS A 10 4.73 -6.33 -5.04
C HIS A 10 5.87 -7.35 -5.09
N THR A 11 6.22 -7.91 -3.91
CA THR A 11 7.31 -8.88 -3.69
C THR A 11 8.74 -8.32 -3.73
N ASP A 12 8.91 -6.99 -3.79
CA ASP A 12 10.23 -6.37 -3.59
C ASP A 12 10.61 -6.36 -2.10
N ALA A 13 11.03 -7.51 -1.62
CA ALA A 13 11.40 -7.70 -0.22
C ALA A 13 12.67 -6.93 0.17
N LEU A 14 13.53 -6.58 -0.80
CA LEU A 14 14.74 -5.81 -0.54
C LEU A 14 14.39 -4.36 -0.20
N ALA A 15 13.43 -3.78 -0.91
CA ALA A 15 12.96 -2.43 -0.63
C ALA A 15 12.30 -2.36 0.75
N LEU A 16 11.42 -3.31 1.11
CA LEU A 16 10.82 -3.36 2.44
C LEU A 16 11.89 -3.52 3.53
N LYS A 17 12.84 -4.46 3.33
CA LYS A 17 13.92 -4.68 4.28
C LYS A 17 14.78 -3.43 4.48
N TYR A 18 15.09 -2.72 3.42
CA TYR A 18 15.83 -1.46 3.50
C TYR A 18 15.09 -0.44 4.37
N VAL A 19 13.80 -0.22 4.14
CA VAL A 19 12.98 0.71 4.95
C VAL A 19 13.03 0.34 6.44
N VAL A 20 12.84 -0.94 6.75
CA VAL A 20 12.86 -1.44 8.14
C VAL A 20 14.23 -1.27 8.77
N ASP A 21 15.31 -1.67 8.08
CA ASP A 21 16.67 -1.61 8.60
C ASP A 21 17.17 -0.18 8.81
N GLN A 22 16.81 0.74 7.90
CA GLN A 22 17.30 2.13 7.96
C GLN A 22 16.52 2.98 8.97
N TYR A 23 15.21 2.76 9.11
CA TYR A 23 14.35 3.68 9.85
C TYR A 23 13.71 3.07 11.09
N GLY A 24 13.60 1.73 11.16
CA GLY A 24 12.82 1.04 12.20
C GLY A 24 13.32 1.21 13.63
N SER A 25 14.63 1.41 13.83
CA SER A 25 15.20 1.60 15.17
C SER A 25 15.32 3.05 15.62
N ASN A 26 14.98 4.02 14.75
CA ASN A 26 15.20 5.43 15.02
C ASN A 26 13.87 6.17 15.28
N PRO A 27 13.61 6.60 16.52
CA PRO A 27 12.36 7.27 16.90
C PRO A 27 12.18 8.68 16.28
N ALA A 28 13.18 9.20 15.58
CA ALA A 28 13.04 10.44 14.82
C ALA A 28 12.15 10.26 13.58
N TYR A 29 11.94 9.01 13.15
CA TYR A 29 11.12 8.64 12.00
C TYR A 29 9.82 7.97 12.43
N GLN A 30 8.76 8.24 11.69
CA GLN A 30 7.51 7.46 11.67
C GLN A 30 7.41 6.79 10.31
N ILE A 31 7.49 5.47 10.27
CA ILE A 31 7.32 4.68 9.06
C ILE A 31 5.83 4.48 8.79
N ILE A 32 5.41 4.69 7.55
CA ILE A 32 4.07 4.40 7.06
C ILE A 32 4.22 3.50 5.84
N LEU A 33 3.76 2.25 5.95
CA LEU A 33 3.73 1.32 4.82
C LEU A 33 2.34 1.36 4.20
N LEU A 34 2.25 1.63 2.89
CA LEU A 34 0.98 1.72 2.16
C LEU A 34 0.49 0.37 1.62
N GLY A 35 1.06 -0.73 2.10
CA GLY A 35 0.61 -2.06 1.71
C GLY A 35 1.08 -2.53 0.34
N ASP A 36 0.30 -3.47 -0.22
CA ASP A 36 0.58 -4.20 -1.46
C ASP A 36 1.96 -4.88 -1.44
N PHE A 37 2.13 -5.78 -0.44
CA PHE A 37 3.39 -6.52 -0.28
C PHE A 37 3.54 -7.67 -1.26
N PHE A 38 2.45 -8.28 -1.69
CA PHE A 38 2.45 -9.49 -2.51
C PHE A 38 1.93 -9.23 -3.92
N ASP A 39 1.92 -10.31 -4.70
CA ASP A 39 1.37 -10.39 -6.06
C ASP A 39 2.12 -9.51 -7.07
N SER A 40 3.04 -10.14 -7.79
CA SER A 40 3.80 -9.51 -8.88
C SER A 40 3.25 -9.99 -10.23
N PHE A 41 2.86 -9.07 -11.10
CA PHE A 41 2.43 -9.38 -12.46
C PHE A 41 3.56 -9.88 -13.35
N THR A 42 4.80 -9.53 -13.02
CA THR A 42 6.00 -9.99 -13.75
C THR A 42 6.56 -11.30 -13.20
N HIS A 43 6.00 -11.79 -12.08
CA HIS A 43 6.52 -12.91 -11.31
C HIS A 43 7.98 -12.72 -10.87
N GLN A 44 8.39 -11.48 -10.69
CA GLN A 44 9.68 -11.08 -10.12
C GLN A 44 9.57 -10.86 -8.61
N GLY A 45 10.71 -10.65 -7.98
CA GLY A 45 10.78 -10.47 -6.53
C GLY A 45 10.79 -11.80 -5.76
N ASP A 46 10.73 -11.73 -4.44
CA ASP A 46 10.84 -12.89 -3.54
C ASP A 46 9.69 -12.94 -2.53
N VAL A 47 8.66 -13.70 -2.88
CA VAL A 47 7.48 -13.94 -2.03
C VAL A 47 7.86 -14.50 -0.66
N LYS A 48 8.83 -15.42 -0.60
CA LYS A 48 9.23 -16.06 0.67
C LYS A 48 10.00 -15.08 1.55
N GLN A 49 10.89 -14.30 0.96
CA GLN A 49 11.62 -13.28 1.69
C GLN A 49 10.66 -12.19 2.18
N MET A 50 9.70 -11.76 1.36
CA MET A 50 8.64 -10.84 1.76
C MET A 50 7.87 -11.39 2.97
N ALA A 51 7.39 -12.63 2.89
CA ALA A 51 6.68 -13.26 4.00
C ALA A 51 7.55 -13.38 5.27
N ALA A 52 8.85 -13.60 5.13
CA ALA A 52 9.77 -13.66 6.27
C ALA A 52 9.92 -12.29 6.95
N VAL A 53 10.08 -11.20 6.18
CA VAL A 53 10.17 -9.84 6.74
C VAL A 53 8.88 -9.45 7.46
N LEU A 54 7.73 -9.69 6.83
CA LEU A 54 6.42 -9.39 7.44
C LEU A 54 6.17 -10.23 8.70
N SER A 55 6.57 -11.51 8.71
CA SER A 55 6.48 -12.37 9.89
C SER A 55 7.37 -11.87 11.03
N GLU A 56 8.55 -11.32 10.71
CA GLU A 56 9.41 -10.72 11.72
C GLU A 56 8.77 -9.47 12.33
N LEU A 57 8.17 -8.60 11.51
CA LEU A 57 7.42 -7.44 11.98
C LEU A 57 6.21 -7.84 12.83
N GLY A 58 5.56 -8.96 12.54
CA GLY A 58 4.47 -9.50 13.37
C GLY A 58 4.94 -10.00 14.72
N ARG A 59 6.10 -10.67 14.79
CA ARG A 59 6.70 -11.14 16.05
C ARG A 59 7.29 -10.02 16.89
N GLN A 60 7.92 -9.04 16.26
CA GLN A 60 8.63 -7.93 16.88
C GLN A 60 8.16 -6.60 16.29
N PRO A 61 6.97 -6.12 16.67
CA PRO A 61 6.41 -4.89 16.13
C PRO A 61 7.31 -3.68 16.43
N LEU A 62 7.54 -2.87 15.41
CA LEU A 62 8.22 -1.59 15.57
C LEU A 62 7.23 -0.55 16.09
N THR A 63 7.62 0.18 17.11
CA THR A 63 6.76 1.21 17.75
C THR A 63 6.55 2.44 16.89
N ASN A 64 7.41 2.64 15.90
CA ASN A 64 7.38 3.77 14.96
C ASN A 64 6.94 3.34 13.55
N LEU A 65 6.20 2.24 13.41
CA LEU A 65 5.68 1.76 12.13
C LEU A 65 4.16 1.66 12.18
N GLN A 66 3.53 2.18 11.15
CA GLN A 66 2.10 2.03 10.88
C GLN A 66 1.91 1.36 9.52
N LEU A 67 1.09 0.33 9.49
CA LEU A 67 0.63 -0.30 8.26
C LEU A 67 -0.70 0.32 7.82
N VAL A 68 -0.78 0.72 6.56
CA VAL A 68 -2.01 1.00 5.81
C VAL A 68 -2.24 -0.17 4.87
N ILE A 69 -3.41 -0.78 4.93
CA ILE A 69 -3.76 -1.98 4.16
C ILE A 69 -3.94 -1.64 2.68
N GLY A 70 -3.24 -2.38 1.81
CA GLY A 70 -3.47 -2.37 0.38
C GLY A 70 -4.47 -3.44 -0.07
N ASN A 71 -4.95 -3.35 -1.31
CA ASN A 71 -5.95 -4.30 -1.81
C ASN A 71 -5.39 -5.72 -1.94
N HIS A 72 -4.10 -5.90 -2.22
CA HIS A 72 -3.47 -7.21 -2.23
C HIS A 72 -3.29 -7.80 -0.84
N ASP A 73 -3.12 -6.98 0.19
CA ASP A 73 -3.06 -7.42 1.59
C ASP A 73 -4.45 -7.79 2.12
N ASP A 74 -5.47 -7.05 1.69
CA ASP A 74 -6.86 -7.27 2.10
C ASP A 74 -7.38 -8.64 1.65
N TYR A 75 -6.88 -9.17 0.53
CA TYR A 75 -7.16 -10.56 0.14
C TYR A 75 -6.77 -11.56 1.22
N PHE A 76 -5.60 -11.43 1.85
CA PHE A 76 -5.20 -12.31 2.96
C PHE A 76 -6.19 -12.20 4.12
N ILE A 77 -6.57 -10.98 4.49
CA ILE A 77 -7.49 -10.70 5.60
C ILE A 77 -8.86 -11.36 5.35
N HIS A 78 -9.38 -11.29 4.14
CA HIS A 78 -10.66 -11.90 3.78
C HIS A 78 -10.59 -13.42 3.60
N VAL A 79 -9.50 -13.92 3.02
CA VAL A 79 -9.31 -15.37 2.85
C VAL A 79 -9.24 -16.10 4.19
N ILE A 80 -8.57 -15.54 5.21
CA ILE A 80 -8.57 -16.16 6.56
C ILE A 80 -9.95 -16.12 7.23
N LYS A 81 -10.84 -15.20 6.83
CA LYS A 81 -12.26 -15.19 7.23
C LYS A 81 -13.11 -16.20 6.44
N ARG A 82 -12.51 -16.97 5.54
CA ARG A 82 -13.13 -17.95 4.63
C ARG A 82 -14.06 -17.31 3.60
N ASP A 83 -13.73 -16.11 3.14
CA ASP A 83 -14.47 -15.46 2.07
C ASP A 83 -14.04 -16.01 0.71
N ASP A 84 -14.92 -16.79 0.08
CA ASP A 84 -14.63 -17.44 -1.20
C ASP A 84 -14.60 -16.43 -2.36
N PHE A 85 -15.40 -15.36 -2.29
CA PHE A 85 -15.40 -14.32 -3.31
C PHE A 85 -14.03 -13.62 -3.37
N TYR A 86 -13.47 -13.26 -2.22
CA TYR A 86 -12.13 -12.67 -2.15
C TYR A 86 -11.03 -13.63 -2.59
N LEU A 87 -11.16 -14.94 -2.27
CA LEU A 87 -10.20 -15.91 -2.79
C LEU A 87 -10.22 -15.97 -4.32
N GLN A 88 -11.40 -16.09 -4.94
CA GLN A 88 -11.49 -16.15 -6.41
C GLN A 88 -10.98 -14.88 -7.07
N SER A 89 -11.28 -13.73 -6.48
CA SER A 89 -10.77 -12.43 -6.94
C SER A 89 -9.24 -12.36 -6.84
N TRP A 90 -8.67 -12.80 -5.73
CA TRP A 90 -7.22 -12.84 -5.54
C TRP A 90 -6.52 -13.78 -6.53
N LEU A 91 -7.07 -14.96 -6.76
CA LEU A 91 -6.50 -15.89 -7.75
C LEU A 91 -6.42 -15.30 -9.16
N ALA A 92 -7.34 -14.41 -9.51
CA ALA A 92 -7.36 -13.74 -10.82
C ALA A 92 -6.27 -12.66 -10.98
N VAL A 93 -5.72 -12.13 -9.89
CA VAL A 93 -4.75 -11.01 -9.90
C VAL A 93 -3.36 -11.39 -9.38
N GLY A 94 -3.02 -12.69 -9.32
CA GLY A 94 -1.68 -13.15 -8.94
C GLY A 94 -1.63 -14.06 -7.73
N GLY A 95 -2.69 -14.16 -6.93
CA GLY A 95 -2.73 -14.94 -5.70
C GLY A 95 -2.37 -16.40 -5.85
N GLN A 96 -2.67 -17.02 -7.00
CA GLN A 96 -2.24 -18.40 -7.26
C GLN A 96 -0.70 -18.52 -7.27
N TYR A 97 -0.01 -17.58 -7.90
CA TYR A 97 1.46 -17.57 -7.91
C TYR A 97 2.00 -17.38 -6.49
N THR A 98 1.48 -16.39 -5.77
CA THR A 98 1.85 -16.12 -4.38
C THR A 98 1.67 -17.34 -3.49
N LEU A 99 0.52 -18.00 -3.52
CA LEU A 99 0.27 -19.22 -2.76
C LEU A 99 1.26 -20.35 -3.09
N ARG A 100 1.58 -20.56 -4.38
CA ARG A 100 2.57 -21.57 -4.79
C ARG A 100 3.96 -21.25 -4.27
N GLN A 101 4.38 -20.00 -4.33
CA GLN A 101 5.67 -19.57 -3.79
C GLN A 101 5.73 -19.69 -2.26
N LEU A 102 4.65 -19.44 -1.55
CA LEU A 102 4.52 -19.70 -0.11
C LEU A 102 4.56 -21.19 0.24
N GLY A 103 4.41 -22.09 -0.74
CA GLY A 103 4.51 -23.54 -0.54
C GLY A 103 3.17 -24.28 -0.53
N TYR A 104 2.05 -23.63 -0.84
CA TYR A 104 0.74 -24.28 -0.92
C TYR A 104 0.66 -25.16 -2.17
N GLN A 105 0.44 -26.47 -1.99
CA GLN A 105 0.46 -27.47 -3.07
C GLN A 105 -0.94 -28.07 -3.41
N GLN A 106 -1.94 -27.78 -2.58
CA GLN A 106 -3.28 -28.31 -2.77
C GLN A 106 -4.10 -27.50 -3.80
N SER A 107 -5.38 -27.84 -3.98
CA SER A 107 -6.29 -27.05 -4.80
C SER A 107 -6.46 -25.64 -4.24
N VAL A 108 -6.15 -24.64 -5.05
CA VAL A 108 -6.25 -23.21 -4.66
C VAL A 108 -7.71 -22.72 -4.58
N HIS A 109 -8.68 -23.50 -5.09
CA HIS A 109 -10.09 -23.11 -5.12
C HIS A 109 -10.88 -23.51 -3.87
N GLN A 110 -10.23 -23.92 -2.80
CA GLN A 110 -10.87 -24.29 -1.54
C GLN A 110 -10.44 -23.32 -0.44
N VAL A 111 -11.22 -22.28 -0.21
CA VAL A 111 -10.88 -21.17 0.71
C VAL A 111 -10.54 -21.68 2.11
N SER A 112 -11.26 -22.66 2.65
CA SER A 112 -10.96 -23.21 3.98
C SER A 112 -9.59 -23.87 4.07
N ASN A 113 -9.12 -24.53 2.99
CA ASN A 113 -7.82 -25.16 2.96
C ASN A 113 -6.69 -24.12 2.81
N VAL A 114 -6.91 -23.09 1.97
CA VAL A 114 -5.98 -21.98 1.81
C VAL A 114 -5.83 -21.20 3.12
N ALA A 115 -6.96 -20.88 3.76
CA ALA A 115 -6.97 -20.19 5.05
C ALA A 115 -6.24 -21.00 6.13
N ALA A 116 -6.55 -22.30 6.27
CA ALA A 116 -5.87 -23.16 7.25
C ALA A 116 -4.37 -23.27 7.01
N PHE A 117 -3.93 -23.29 5.75
CA PHE A 117 -2.51 -23.27 5.40
C PHE A 117 -1.84 -21.96 5.85
N LEU A 118 -2.43 -20.81 5.55
CA LEU A 118 -1.90 -19.50 5.93
C LEU A 118 -1.85 -19.35 7.46
N GLU A 119 -2.92 -19.71 8.15
CA GLU A 119 -3.00 -19.66 9.62
C GLU A 119 -1.95 -20.56 10.30
N HIS A 120 -1.67 -21.72 9.69
CA HIS A 120 -0.71 -22.66 10.27
C HIS A 120 0.74 -22.29 10.03
N LEU A 121 1.08 -21.83 8.83
CA LEU A 121 2.47 -21.58 8.44
C LEU A 121 2.91 -20.12 8.56
N TYR A 122 1.97 -19.18 8.54
CA TYR A 122 2.25 -17.74 8.51
C TYR A 122 1.47 -16.94 9.57
N PRO A 123 1.32 -17.42 10.82
CA PRO A 123 0.51 -16.74 11.84
C PRO A 123 1.04 -15.34 12.16
N ASP A 124 2.37 -15.16 12.19
CA ASP A 124 2.99 -13.87 12.51
C ASP A 124 2.79 -12.85 11.37
N LEU A 125 2.86 -13.30 10.11
CA LEU A 125 2.51 -12.47 8.95
C LEU A 125 1.06 -12.01 9.04
N LEU A 126 0.14 -12.93 9.34
CA LEU A 126 -1.28 -12.59 9.50
C LEU A 126 -1.50 -11.64 10.68
N GLN A 127 -0.74 -11.78 11.76
CA GLN A 127 -0.75 -10.84 12.89
C GLN A 127 -0.30 -9.44 12.47
N PHE A 128 0.74 -9.34 11.63
CA PHE A 128 1.19 -8.05 11.10
C PHE A 128 0.11 -7.41 10.23
N LEU A 129 -0.46 -8.14 9.26
CA LEU A 129 -1.54 -7.62 8.42
C LEU A 129 -2.77 -7.18 9.24
N ALA A 130 -3.14 -7.96 10.26
CA ALA A 130 -4.26 -7.62 11.15
C ALA A 130 -4.02 -6.37 12.00
N SER A 131 -2.79 -5.88 12.13
CA SER A 131 -2.47 -4.64 12.84
C SER A 131 -2.67 -3.38 11.99
N GLY A 132 -2.91 -3.53 10.69
CA GLY A 132 -3.07 -2.42 9.77
C GLY A 132 -4.40 -1.68 9.91
N VAL A 133 -4.42 -0.47 9.38
CA VAL A 133 -5.61 0.38 9.24
C VAL A 133 -5.85 0.68 7.75
N TYR A 134 -7.06 1.04 7.36
CA TYR A 134 -7.33 1.46 5.97
C TYR A 134 -7.00 2.93 5.73
N ILE A 135 -7.10 3.75 6.76
CA ILE A 135 -6.75 5.17 6.74
C ILE A 135 -5.92 5.46 7.99
N TYR A 136 -4.72 6.01 7.80
CA TYR A 136 -3.88 6.51 8.88
C TYR A 136 -3.88 8.03 8.87
N ASP A 137 -4.54 8.60 9.86
CA ASP A 137 -4.75 10.05 9.96
C ASP A 137 -3.88 10.66 11.06
N THR A 138 -3.12 11.70 10.69
CA THR A 138 -2.34 12.52 11.61
C THR A 138 -2.76 13.98 11.48
N PRO A 139 -2.31 14.90 12.34
CA PRO A 139 -2.66 16.31 12.21
C PRO A 139 -2.32 16.95 10.86
N ASN A 140 -1.24 16.52 10.20
CA ASN A 140 -0.71 17.19 9.01
C ASN A 140 -0.57 16.28 7.77
N LEU A 141 -0.64 14.95 7.96
CA LEU A 141 -0.50 13.99 6.90
C LEU A 141 -1.53 12.87 7.08
N LEU A 142 -2.18 12.49 6.00
CA LEU A 142 -3.07 11.34 5.90
C LEU A 142 -2.48 10.36 4.91
N ALA A 143 -2.44 9.09 5.27
CA ALA A 143 -2.04 8.00 4.41
C ALA A 143 -3.23 7.05 4.17
N VAL A 144 -3.46 6.72 2.91
CA VAL A 144 -4.49 5.79 2.44
C VAL A 144 -3.93 5.04 1.23
N HIS A 145 -4.27 3.75 1.07
CA HIS A 145 -3.65 2.98 -0.01
C HIS A 145 -4.01 3.53 -1.39
N ALA A 146 -5.32 3.62 -1.72
CA ALA A 146 -5.77 4.11 -3.03
C ALA A 146 -6.34 5.53 -2.98
N GLY A 147 -7.33 5.80 -2.14
CA GLY A 147 -7.92 7.13 -2.07
C GLY A 147 -9.10 7.23 -1.11
N LEU A 148 -9.79 8.37 -1.14
CA LEU A 148 -10.92 8.68 -0.28
C LEU A 148 -12.20 8.92 -1.10
N ASP A 149 -13.36 8.58 -0.53
CA ASP A 149 -14.65 8.92 -1.12
C ASP A 149 -15.04 10.36 -0.77
N TRP A 150 -14.78 11.26 -1.69
CA TRP A 150 -15.09 12.68 -1.56
C TRP A 150 -16.59 13.01 -1.70
N SER A 151 -17.44 12.04 -2.02
CA SER A 151 -18.88 12.21 -2.01
C SER A 151 -19.46 12.22 -0.59
N LEU A 152 -18.70 11.70 0.37
CA LEU A 152 -19.09 11.67 1.78
C LEU A 152 -18.93 13.05 2.44
N SER A 153 -19.79 13.33 3.41
CA SER A 153 -19.67 14.53 4.24
C SER A 153 -18.41 14.54 5.12
N ASP A 154 -17.91 13.35 5.44
CA ASP A 154 -16.63 13.11 6.12
C ASP A 154 -15.84 12.06 5.32
N PRO A 155 -14.84 12.45 4.52
CA PRO A 155 -14.04 11.51 3.74
C PRO A 155 -13.25 10.50 4.60
N LEU A 156 -13.07 10.73 5.90
CA LEU A 156 -12.44 9.78 6.80
C LEU A 156 -13.32 8.54 7.08
N GLN A 157 -14.60 8.59 6.70
CA GLN A 157 -15.54 7.47 6.78
C GLN A 157 -15.59 6.65 5.47
N THR A 158 -14.61 6.82 4.59
CA THR A 158 -14.48 6.03 3.37
C THR A 158 -14.49 4.53 3.70
N ASP A 159 -15.31 3.80 2.94
CA ASP A 159 -15.38 2.33 3.05
C ASP A 159 -14.02 1.67 2.75
N PRO A 160 -13.63 0.61 3.45
CA PRO A 160 -12.38 -0.12 3.20
C PRO A 160 -12.16 -0.52 1.74
N ASP A 161 -13.17 -1.07 1.08
CA ASP A 161 -13.04 -1.47 -0.33
C ASP A 161 -12.77 -0.25 -1.23
N TYR A 162 -13.44 0.87 -0.98
CA TYR A 162 -13.17 2.09 -1.72
C TYR A 162 -11.76 2.63 -1.44
N ALA A 163 -11.35 2.66 -0.18
CA ALA A 163 -10.05 3.16 0.25
C ALA A 163 -8.87 2.37 -0.34
N THR A 164 -9.09 1.09 -0.69
CA THR A 164 -8.05 0.21 -1.25
C THR A 164 -8.11 0.07 -2.78
N TRP A 165 -9.23 0.45 -3.46
CA TRP A 165 -9.42 0.17 -4.88
C TRP A 165 -9.69 1.36 -5.78
N VAL A 166 -10.05 2.54 -5.25
CA VAL A 166 -10.43 3.68 -6.09
C VAL A 166 -9.30 4.12 -7.02
N ARG A 167 -9.63 4.35 -8.29
CA ARG A 167 -8.68 4.84 -9.29
C ARG A 167 -9.21 6.07 -10.03
N ASP A 168 -10.29 5.87 -10.78
CA ASP A 168 -10.69 6.78 -11.86
C ASP A 168 -11.23 8.12 -11.36
N GLU A 169 -12.06 8.12 -10.35
CA GLU A 169 -12.68 9.32 -9.80
C GLU A 169 -11.69 10.19 -9.01
N TYR A 170 -10.61 9.58 -8.56
CA TYR A 170 -9.62 10.26 -7.73
C TYR A 170 -8.50 10.91 -8.54
N PHE A 171 -8.10 10.28 -9.66
CA PHE A 171 -6.87 10.66 -10.37
C PHE A 171 -7.01 10.87 -11.88
N TYR A 172 -7.96 10.21 -12.56
CA TYR A 172 -7.91 10.10 -14.02
C TYR A 172 -8.62 11.20 -14.78
N GLU A 173 -9.50 11.94 -14.16
CA GLU A 173 -10.15 13.00 -14.88
C GLU A 173 -9.37 14.33 -14.75
N PRO A 174 -8.80 14.85 -15.84
CA PRO A 174 -7.92 16.03 -15.82
C PRO A 174 -8.54 17.31 -15.25
N ASN A 175 -9.85 17.30 -15.06
CA ASN A 175 -10.62 18.39 -14.47
C ASN A 175 -11.18 18.01 -13.08
N HIS A 176 -10.73 16.92 -12.51
CA HIS A 176 -11.33 16.25 -11.35
C HIS A 176 -10.85 16.67 -10.00
N PHE A 177 -10.28 17.73 -9.93
CA PHE A 177 -10.36 18.44 -8.68
C PHE A 177 -11.79 19.01 -8.45
N ALA A 178 -12.81 18.26 -8.86
CA ALA A 178 -14.19 18.56 -8.48
C ALA A 178 -14.34 18.55 -6.94
N HIS A 179 -13.47 17.79 -6.27
CA HIS A 179 -13.42 17.69 -4.83
C HIS A 179 -12.07 18.22 -4.32
N PRO A 180 -12.01 19.48 -3.84
CA PRO A 180 -10.83 20.01 -3.19
C PRO A 180 -10.49 19.20 -1.93
N ASN A 181 -9.24 19.14 -1.57
CA ASN A 181 -8.81 18.54 -0.32
C ASN A 181 -9.30 19.36 0.88
N THR A 182 -10.50 19.06 1.35
CA THR A 182 -11.14 19.77 2.46
C THR A 182 -10.56 19.40 3.83
N LEU A 183 -9.68 18.40 3.92
CA LEU A 183 -9.05 17.96 5.17
C LEU A 183 -7.91 18.87 5.61
N GLY A 184 -7.39 19.72 4.71
CA GLY A 184 -6.35 20.70 5.00
C GLY A 184 -4.99 20.09 5.37
N LYS A 185 -4.76 18.80 5.04
CA LYS A 185 -3.52 18.07 5.30
C LYS A 185 -3.04 17.35 4.04
N THR A 186 -1.74 17.13 3.93
CA THR A 186 -1.16 16.34 2.83
C THR A 186 -1.71 14.93 2.84
N ILE A 187 -2.17 14.45 1.68
CA ILE A 187 -2.61 13.07 1.50
C ILE A 187 -1.54 12.33 0.70
N VAL A 188 -1.21 11.10 1.13
CA VAL A 188 -0.25 10.24 0.43
C VAL A 188 -0.93 8.91 0.11
N SER A 189 -0.85 8.49 -1.14
CA SER A 189 -1.42 7.23 -1.63
C SER A 189 -0.51 6.53 -2.64
N GLY A 190 -0.78 5.24 -2.87
CA GLY A 190 -0.14 4.34 -3.81
C GLY A 190 -1.12 3.78 -4.84
N HIS A 191 -1.13 2.45 -5.00
CA HIS A 191 -2.11 1.65 -5.75
C HIS A 191 -2.12 1.86 -7.27
N THR A 192 -1.99 3.08 -7.72
CA THR A 192 -2.00 3.42 -9.15
C THR A 192 -0.61 3.83 -9.60
N PRO A 193 0.06 3.02 -10.45
CA PRO A 193 1.39 3.37 -10.93
C PRO A 193 1.43 4.75 -11.57
N VAL A 194 2.34 5.61 -11.12
CA VAL A 194 2.47 7.00 -11.60
C VAL A 194 2.68 7.09 -13.10
N GLN A 195 3.27 6.05 -13.73
CA GLN A 195 3.42 5.95 -15.17
C GLN A 195 2.08 5.92 -15.90
N THR A 196 1.06 5.31 -15.30
CA THR A 196 -0.29 5.25 -15.85
C THR A 196 -0.94 6.63 -15.86
N LEU A 197 -0.72 7.43 -14.82
CA LEU A 197 -1.28 8.78 -14.71
C LEU A 197 -0.58 9.78 -15.60
N THR A 198 0.75 9.74 -15.62
CA THR A 198 1.56 10.73 -16.35
C THR A 198 1.69 10.40 -17.83
N ASN A 199 1.40 9.14 -18.21
CA ASN A 199 1.73 8.59 -19.51
C ASN A 199 3.22 8.77 -19.86
N GLN A 200 4.08 8.68 -18.84
CA GLN A 200 5.52 8.84 -18.93
C GLN A 200 6.22 7.61 -18.36
N TRP A 201 7.48 7.42 -18.72
CA TRP A 201 8.30 6.33 -18.21
C TRP A 201 8.85 6.55 -16.79
N SER A 202 8.76 7.79 -16.26
CA SER A 202 9.25 8.08 -14.91
C SER A 202 8.43 7.37 -13.84
N ALA A 203 9.12 6.84 -12.83
CA ALA A 203 8.52 6.28 -11.61
C ALA A 203 8.50 7.29 -10.44
N ASP A 204 8.84 8.55 -10.70
CA ASP A 204 8.91 9.58 -9.66
C ASP A 204 7.52 9.86 -9.07
N PRO A 205 7.40 10.09 -7.75
CA PRO A 205 6.15 10.48 -7.13
C PRO A 205 5.54 11.72 -7.79
N VAL A 206 4.23 11.70 -7.91
CA VAL A 206 3.45 12.79 -8.50
C VAL A 206 2.62 13.46 -7.42
N PHE A 207 2.59 14.77 -7.41
CA PHE A 207 1.66 15.51 -6.57
C PHE A 207 0.58 16.19 -7.40
N LEU A 208 -0.61 16.23 -6.84
CA LEU A 208 -1.78 16.85 -7.43
C LEU A 208 -2.30 17.93 -6.49
N VAL A 209 -2.52 19.12 -7.03
CA VAL A 209 -3.13 20.25 -6.32
C VAL A 209 -4.03 21.03 -7.25
N ASN A 210 -5.22 21.41 -6.79
CA ASN A 210 -6.11 22.25 -7.58
C ASN A 210 -5.80 23.72 -7.39
N ASN A 211 -5.02 24.29 -8.31
CA ASN A 211 -4.64 25.70 -8.28
C ASN A 211 -5.82 26.68 -8.40
N ASN A 212 -7.01 26.19 -8.79
CA ASN A 212 -8.22 27.00 -8.86
C ASN A 212 -8.98 27.08 -7.53
N VAL A 213 -8.54 26.31 -6.53
CA VAL A 213 -9.12 26.30 -5.18
C VAL A 213 -8.10 26.88 -4.21
N GLN A 214 -8.43 28.01 -3.62
CA GLN A 214 -7.57 28.64 -2.63
C GLN A 214 -7.44 27.75 -1.39
N GLY A 215 -6.20 27.41 -1.04
CA GLY A 215 -5.90 26.59 0.13
C GLY A 215 -5.99 25.08 -0.09
N ASP A 216 -6.14 24.60 -1.35
CA ASP A 216 -6.03 23.17 -1.63
C ASP A 216 -4.63 22.66 -1.26
N VAL A 217 -4.58 21.49 -0.65
CA VAL A 217 -3.35 20.88 -0.14
C VAL A 217 -2.97 19.70 -1.02
N PRO A 218 -1.66 19.48 -1.28
CA PRO A 218 -1.22 18.41 -2.18
C PRO A 218 -1.70 17.01 -1.79
N ARG A 219 -2.02 16.23 -2.81
CA ARG A 219 -2.17 14.78 -2.77
C ARG A 219 -0.98 14.17 -3.49
N TRP A 220 -0.28 13.27 -2.86
CA TRP A 220 0.89 12.60 -3.41
C TRP A 220 0.57 11.17 -3.80
N LEU A 221 0.96 10.80 -5.00
CA LEU A 221 0.93 9.45 -5.53
C LEU A 221 2.35 8.94 -5.58
N ILE A 222 2.61 7.84 -4.91
CA ILE A 222 3.97 7.34 -4.75
C ILE A 222 4.22 5.96 -5.33
N ASP A 223 3.20 5.27 -5.85
CA ASP A 223 3.37 3.97 -6.50
C ASP A 223 4.29 4.10 -7.73
N GLY A 224 5.52 3.64 -7.59
CA GLY A 224 6.51 3.64 -8.66
C GLY A 224 6.38 2.47 -9.64
N GLY A 225 5.35 1.62 -9.51
CA GLY A 225 5.11 0.47 -10.39
C GLY A 225 6.06 -0.71 -10.16
N SER A 226 6.52 -0.94 -8.94
CA SER A 226 7.40 -2.06 -8.61
C SER A 226 6.76 -3.40 -9.00
N ASN A 227 7.51 -4.21 -9.76
CA ASN A 227 7.08 -5.56 -10.19
C ASN A 227 5.68 -5.66 -10.85
N SER A 228 5.09 -4.52 -11.22
CA SER A 228 3.80 -4.45 -11.92
C SER A 228 3.92 -4.61 -13.44
N GLY A 229 5.15 -4.69 -13.96
CA GLY A 229 5.44 -4.66 -15.39
C GLY A 229 5.57 -3.25 -15.97
N ALA A 230 5.43 -2.20 -15.16
CA ALA A 230 5.69 -0.85 -15.60
C ALA A 230 7.17 -0.67 -15.95
N PRO A 231 7.50 -0.07 -17.10
CA PRO A 231 8.88 0.27 -17.40
C PRO A 231 9.44 1.21 -16.33
N SER A 232 10.67 1.04 -15.94
CA SER A 232 11.30 1.78 -14.82
C SER A 232 10.65 1.57 -13.45
N GLY A 233 9.81 0.54 -13.29
CA GLY A 233 9.14 0.26 -12.03
C GLY A 233 10.10 0.10 -10.86
N ARG A 234 9.75 0.72 -9.73
CA ARG A 234 10.53 0.69 -8.49
C ARG A 234 9.64 0.98 -7.28
N VAL A 235 10.13 0.69 -6.09
CA VAL A 235 9.54 1.20 -4.85
C VAL A 235 10.07 2.60 -4.58
N ASN A 236 9.19 3.58 -4.41
CA ASN A 236 9.53 4.90 -3.93
C ASN A 236 9.46 4.92 -2.39
N ILE A 237 10.45 5.56 -1.77
CA ILE A 237 10.50 5.84 -0.34
C ILE A 237 10.47 7.35 -0.20
N VAL A 238 9.34 7.90 0.23
CA VAL A 238 9.09 9.34 0.22
C VAL A 238 9.12 9.90 1.62
N HIS A 239 9.84 10.97 1.78
CA HIS A 239 10.06 11.65 3.05
C HIS A 239 9.21 12.89 3.15
N PHE A 240 8.45 13.00 4.26
CA PHE A 240 7.68 14.19 4.59
C PHE A 240 8.07 14.70 5.97
N SER A 241 8.06 16.01 6.14
CA SER A 241 8.24 16.64 7.45
C SER A 241 7.04 16.34 8.36
N GLU A 242 7.19 16.61 9.64
CA GLU A 242 6.09 16.55 10.62
C GLU A 242 4.90 17.46 10.24
N THR A 243 5.13 18.48 9.44
CA THR A 243 4.08 19.38 8.93
C THR A 243 3.51 18.93 7.58
N GLY A 244 3.82 17.71 7.13
CA GLY A 244 3.31 17.15 5.87
C GLY A 244 3.98 17.70 4.60
N GLN A 245 5.09 18.44 4.72
CA GLN A 245 5.80 18.97 3.55
C GLN A 245 6.74 17.91 2.98
N PHE A 246 6.75 17.75 1.66
CA PHE A 246 7.69 16.89 0.96
C PHE A 246 9.13 17.33 1.20
N ILE A 247 10.02 16.38 1.47
CA ILE A 247 11.44 16.60 1.69
C ILE A 247 12.26 16.05 0.53
N ARG A 248 12.16 14.74 0.28
CA ARG A 248 12.89 14.03 -0.77
C ARG A 248 12.26 12.67 -1.08
N THR A 249 12.72 12.06 -2.15
CA THR A 249 12.45 10.67 -2.50
C THR A 249 13.74 9.88 -2.55
N GLU A 250 13.73 8.68 -2.01
CA GLU A 250 14.71 7.63 -2.22
C GLU A 250 14.07 6.49 -3.01
N PHE A 251 14.87 5.63 -3.60
CA PHE A 251 14.39 4.43 -4.30
C PHE A 251 15.46 3.33 -4.26
N ILE A 252 15.01 2.11 -4.42
CA ILE A 252 15.84 0.90 -4.48
C ILE A 252 15.48 0.11 -5.73
#